data_7059c3b1976440f42d1173e3731cc44b
#
_entry.id   7059c3b1976440f42d1173e3731cc44b
#
_cell.length_a   1.000
_cell.length_b   1.000
_cell.length_c   1.000
_cell.angle_alpha   90.00
_cell.angle_beta   90.00
_cell.angle_gamma   90.00
#
_symmetry.space_group_name_H-M   'P 1'
#
loop_
_entity.id
_entity.type
_entity.pdbx_description
1 polymer ?
#
loop_
_entity_poly.entity_id
_entity_poly.type
_entity_poly.pdbx_seq_one_letter_code
_entity_poly.pdbx_strand_id
1 'polypeptide(L)'
;MTVTNYIKLEFPSFSSNESFARAAAAGFAAQLDPTLDELGDIKTSVSEAVTNCIVHAYPDSIGTISMRLRILDGEKLEIVIRDKGRGIADLQQAMLPMYTTGGEERSGMGFTIMESFMDKLKVKSTPGKGTTVTMLR
;
A
#
# COMPACT_ATOMS: atom_id res chain seq x y z
N MET A 1 -11.02 -5.02 -18.27
CA MET A 1 -10.40 -3.69 -18.18
C MET A 1 -9.04 -3.68 -18.86
N THR A 2 -8.77 -2.64 -19.62
CA THR A 2 -7.52 -2.53 -20.38
C THR A 2 -6.52 -1.67 -19.64
N VAL A 3 -5.28 -2.15 -19.51
CA VAL A 3 -4.19 -1.38 -18.92
C VAL A 3 -3.70 -0.39 -19.98
N THR A 4 -3.84 0.91 -19.72
CA THR A 4 -3.44 1.96 -20.64
C THR A 4 -2.09 2.56 -20.30
N ASN A 5 -1.63 2.42 -19.07
CA ASN A 5 -0.28 2.80 -18.64
C ASN A 5 0.06 2.08 -17.34
N TYR A 6 1.35 1.91 -17.07
CA TYR A 6 1.77 1.31 -15.80
C TYR A 6 3.20 1.69 -15.45
N ILE A 7 3.52 1.61 -14.16
CA ILE A 7 4.90 1.65 -13.66
C ILE A 7 5.08 0.58 -12.60
N LYS A 8 6.31 0.13 -12.43
CA LYS A 8 6.71 -0.77 -11.36
C LYS A 8 7.94 -0.20 -10.66
N LEU A 9 7.95 -0.30 -9.33
CA LEU A 9 9.06 0.10 -8.49
C LEU A 9 9.41 -1.06 -7.57
N GLU A 10 10.69 -1.28 -7.35
CA GLU A 10 11.16 -2.17 -6.30
C GLU A 10 12.19 -1.42 -5.46
N PHE A 11 12.10 -1.57 -4.14
CA PHE A 11 13.00 -0.89 -3.24
C PHE A 11 13.13 -1.66 -1.92
N PRO A 12 14.27 -1.50 -1.23
CA PRO A 12 14.42 -2.10 0.10
C PRO A 12 13.53 -1.40 1.13
N SER A 13 13.19 -2.13 2.18
CA SER A 13 12.26 -1.66 3.21
C SER A 13 12.85 -0.66 4.18
N PHE A 14 13.68 0.25 3.70
CA PHE A 14 14.14 1.39 4.49
C PHE A 14 13.01 2.39 4.67
N SER A 15 12.86 2.92 5.88
CA SER A 15 11.81 3.91 6.16
C SER A 15 11.93 5.16 5.29
N SER A 16 13.14 5.51 4.87
CA SER A 16 13.39 6.65 3.97
C SER A 16 12.73 6.48 2.60
N ASN A 17 12.43 5.25 2.18
CA ASN A 17 11.83 4.98 0.88
C ASN A 17 10.30 5.16 0.87
N GLU A 18 9.68 5.29 2.04
CA GLU A 18 8.23 5.51 2.13
C GLU A 18 7.84 6.83 1.44
N SER A 19 8.54 7.91 1.72
CA SER A 19 8.21 9.21 1.12
C SER A 19 8.42 9.21 -0.39
N PHE A 20 9.43 8.50 -0.89
CA PHE A 20 9.64 8.37 -2.32
C PHE A 20 8.52 7.59 -2.99
N ALA A 21 8.10 6.47 -2.39
CA ALA A 21 7.00 5.67 -2.92
C ALA A 21 5.70 6.49 -3.00
N ARG A 22 5.41 7.26 -1.96
CA ARG A 22 4.26 8.16 -1.92
C ARG A 22 4.34 9.21 -3.03
N ALA A 23 5.48 9.84 -3.21
CA ALA A 23 5.68 10.85 -4.24
C ALA A 23 5.56 10.25 -5.65
N ALA A 24 6.11 9.06 -5.86
CA ALA A 24 6.01 8.37 -7.15
C ALA A 24 4.57 8.03 -7.49
N ALA A 25 3.80 7.56 -6.52
CA ALA A 25 2.38 7.27 -6.71
C ALA A 25 1.59 8.53 -7.07
N ALA A 26 1.85 9.63 -6.37
CA ALA A 26 1.20 10.91 -6.66
C ALA A 26 1.53 11.41 -8.05
N GLY A 27 2.80 11.32 -8.46
CA GLY A 27 3.22 11.74 -9.79
C GLY A 27 2.57 10.93 -10.90
N PHE A 28 2.46 9.62 -10.71
CA PHE A 28 1.79 8.75 -11.68
C PHE A 28 0.29 9.02 -11.73
N ALA A 29 -0.34 9.14 -10.56
CA ALA A 29 -1.79 9.40 -10.45
C ALA A 29 -2.19 10.76 -11.05
N ALA A 30 -1.27 11.71 -11.13
CA ALA A 30 -1.53 13.03 -11.70
C ALA A 30 -2.01 12.97 -13.15
N GLN A 31 -1.71 11.89 -13.87
CA GLN A 31 -2.19 11.69 -15.25
C GLN A 31 -3.72 11.59 -15.32
N LEU A 32 -4.38 11.27 -14.23
CA LEU A 32 -5.84 11.15 -14.17
C LEU A 32 -6.54 12.43 -13.71
N ASP A 33 -5.78 13.51 -13.56
CA ASP A 33 -6.31 14.83 -13.16
C ASP A 33 -7.10 14.78 -11.84
N PRO A 34 -6.56 14.15 -10.78
CA PRO A 34 -7.30 14.03 -9.52
C PRO A 34 -7.44 15.38 -8.82
N THR A 35 -8.49 15.51 -8.00
CA THR A 35 -8.59 16.63 -7.08
C THR A 35 -7.48 16.55 -6.03
N LEU A 36 -7.24 17.63 -5.29
CA LEU A 36 -6.27 17.61 -4.20
C LEU A 36 -6.66 16.60 -3.12
N ASP A 37 -7.95 16.47 -2.82
CA ASP A 37 -8.43 15.49 -1.86
C ASP A 37 -8.21 14.06 -2.33
N GLU A 38 -8.50 13.78 -3.59
CA GLU A 38 -8.25 12.46 -4.17
C GLU A 38 -6.76 12.11 -4.16
N LEU A 39 -5.92 13.08 -4.50
CA LEU A 39 -4.47 12.89 -4.49
C LEU A 39 -3.96 12.62 -3.07
N GLY A 40 -4.50 13.36 -2.08
CA GLY A 40 -4.19 13.16 -0.67
C GLY A 40 -4.57 11.76 -0.19
N ASP A 41 -5.75 11.26 -0.60
CA ASP A 41 -6.22 9.93 -0.27
C ASP A 41 -5.27 8.85 -0.84
N ILE A 42 -4.84 9.03 -2.08
CA ILE A 42 -3.91 8.10 -2.74
C ILE A 42 -2.57 8.10 -2.00
N LYS A 43 -2.03 9.28 -1.71
CA LYS A 43 -0.75 9.40 -1.01
C LYS A 43 -0.80 8.75 0.38
N THR A 44 -1.85 9.01 1.13
CA THR A 44 -2.01 8.44 2.48
C THR A 44 -2.15 6.92 2.42
N SER A 45 -2.94 6.41 1.49
CA SER A 45 -3.12 4.96 1.34
C SER A 45 -1.82 4.25 0.98
N VAL A 46 -1.03 4.83 0.07
CA VAL A 46 0.28 4.27 -0.29
C VAL A 46 1.23 4.31 0.92
N SER A 47 1.25 5.42 1.66
CA SER A 47 2.07 5.54 2.87
C SER A 47 1.73 4.46 3.88
N GLU A 48 0.45 4.21 4.12
CA GLU A 48 0.02 3.19 5.07
C GLU A 48 0.42 1.79 4.61
N ALA A 49 0.24 1.48 3.33
CA ALA A 49 0.60 0.17 2.79
C ALA A 49 2.11 -0.08 2.85
N VAL A 50 2.91 0.90 2.46
CA VAL A 50 4.38 0.79 2.48
C VAL A 50 4.89 0.70 3.93
N THR A 51 4.33 1.50 4.83
CA THR A 51 4.68 1.46 6.24
C THR A 51 4.39 0.09 6.85
N ASN A 52 3.26 -0.53 6.48
CA ASN A 52 2.95 -1.89 6.92
C ASN A 52 4.02 -2.89 6.49
N CYS A 53 4.54 -2.76 5.27
CA CYS A 53 5.64 -3.61 4.80
C CYS A 53 6.89 -3.40 5.65
N ILE A 54 7.24 -2.16 5.93
CA ILE A 54 8.46 -1.83 6.69
C ILE A 54 8.36 -2.34 8.13
N VAL A 55 7.24 -2.06 8.79
CA VAL A 55 7.08 -2.30 10.23
C VAL A 55 6.66 -3.74 10.54
N HIS A 56 5.72 -4.28 9.77
CA HIS A 56 5.09 -5.55 10.07
C HIS A 56 5.62 -6.72 9.25
N ALA A 57 5.90 -6.51 7.96
CA ALA A 57 6.42 -7.59 7.12
C ALA A 57 7.89 -7.87 7.41
N TYR A 58 8.68 -6.83 7.62
CA TYR A 58 10.12 -6.92 7.84
C TYR A 58 10.53 -6.23 9.15
N PRO A 59 10.02 -6.69 10.31
CA PRO A 59 10.27 -5.99 11.58
C PRO A 59 11.74 -6.01 12.02
N ASP A 60 12.48 -7.07 11.68
CA ASP A 60 13.84 -7.29 12.14
C ASP A 60 14.86 -7.38 11.02
N SER A 61 14.46 -7.07 9.79
CA SER A 61 15.32 -7.22 8.62
C SER A 61 14.92 -6.22 7.55
N ILE A 62 15.74 -6.16 6.50
CA ILE A 62 15.43 -5.36 5.32
C ILE A 62 15.06 -6.32 4.20
N GLY A 63 13.87 -6.16 3.65
CA GLY A 63 13.38 -6.96 2.53
C GLY A 63 13.00 -6.08 1.35
N THR A 64 12.52 -6.69 0.29
CA THR A 64 12.12 -5.98 -0.92
C THR A 64 10.63 -5.67 -0.89
N ILE A 65 10.28 -4.42 -1.20
CA ILE A 65 8.91 -3.98 -1.40
C ILE A 65 8.74 -3.70 -2.89
N SER A 66 7.64 -4.22 -3.46
CA SER A 66 7.29 -4.03 -4.85
C SER A 66 6.02 -3.19 -4.92
N MET A 67 6.01 -2.15 -5.73
CA MET A 67 4.82 -1.32 -5.96
C MET A 67 4.57 -1.22 -7.46
N ARG A 68 3.37 -1.62 -7.87
CA ARG A 68 2.92 -1.51 -9.25
C ARG A 68 1.70 -0.61 -9.30
N LEU A 69 1.74 0.39 -10.19
CA LEU A 69 0.60 1.24 -10.45
C LEU A 69 0.16 1.04 -11.89
N ARG A 70 -1.14 0.91 -12.11
CA ARG A 70 -1.70 0.76 -13.46
C ARG A 70 -2.87 1.71 -13.62
N ILE A 71 -2.96 2.30 -14.80
CA ILE A 71 -4.15 3.03 -15.20
C ILE A 71 -4.99 2.08 -16.06
N LEU A 72 -6.24 1.90 -15.67
CA LEU A 72 -7.17 0.99 -16.32
C LEU A 72 -8.22 1.81 -17.09
N ASP A 73 -8.38 1.48 -18.37
CA ASP A 73 -9.34 2.14 -19.26
C ASP A 73 -9.15 3.67 -19.32
N GLY A 74 -7.93 4.16 -19.02
CA GLY A 74 -7.63 5.58 -19.00
C GLY A 74 -8.28 6.36 -17.86
N GLU A 75 -8.96 5.71 -16.90
CA GLU A 75 -9.75 6.42 -15.89
C GLU A 75 -9.61 5.89 -14.46
N LYS A 76 -9.21 4.65 -14.26
CA LYS A 76 -9.09 4.03 -12.93
C LYS A 76 -7.64 3.79 -12.59
N LEU A 77 -7.29 4.02 -11.32
CA LEU A 77 -5.96 3.74 -10.80
C LEU A 77 -5.99 2.49 -9.94
N GLU A 78 -5.13 1.53 -10.28
CA GLU A 78 -4.90 0.34 -9.46
C GLU A 78 -3.50 0.42 -8.87
N ILE A 79 -3.39 0.19 -7.57
CA ILE A 79 -2.10 0.17 -6.86
C ILE A 79 -1.96 -1.19 -6.20
N VAL A 80 -0.86 -1.89 -6.49
CA VAL A 80 -0.54 -3.18 -5.88
C VAL A 80 0.78 -3.06 -5.15
N ILE A 81 0.76 -3.29 -3.84
CA ILE A 81 1.96 -3.24 -3.00
C ILE A 81 2.17 -4.63 -2.42
N ARG A 82 3.36 -5.18 -2.67
CA ARG A 82 3.68 -6.56 -2.31
C ARG A 82 4.97 -6.61 -1.52
N ASP A 83 4.95 -7.45 -0.49
CA ASP A 83 6.16 -7.83 0.24
C ASP A 83 6.29 -9.36 0.26
N LYS A 84 7.48 -9.83 0.63
CA LYS A 84 7.78 -11.24 0.83
C LYS A 84 8.15 -11.49 2.29
N GLY A 85 7.53 -10.74 3.18
CA GLY A 85 7.80 -10.79 4.60
C GLY A 85 7.11 -11.94 5.30
N ARG A 86 6.89 -11.77 6.60
CA ARG A 86 6.35 -12.84 7.44
C ARG A 86 4.87 -13.14 7.22
N GLY A 87 4.16 -12.30 6.47
CA GLY A 87 2.72 -12.44 6.28
C GLY A 87 1.92 -12.07 7.51
N ILE A 88 0.60 -12.23 7.41
CA ILE A 88 -0.34 -11.91 8.49
C ILE A 88 -1.04 -13.20 8.88
N ALA A 89 -0.88 -13.61 10.14
CA ALA A 89 -1.43 -14.87 10.63
C ALA A 89 -2.97 -14.83 10.76
N ASP A 90 -3.50 -13.69 11.19
CA ASP A 90 -4.95 -13.48 11.33
C ASP A 90 -5.32 -12.19 10.58
N LEU A 91 -5.69 -12.34 9.31
CA LEU A 91 -6.00 -11.21 8.46
C LEU A 91 -7.26 -10.47 8.89
N GLN A 92 -8.28 -11.20 9.36
CA GLN A 92 -9.49 -10.57 9.87
C GLN A 92 -9.19 -9.64 11.04
N GLN A 93 -8.38 -10.10 11.99
CA GLN A 93 -7.99 -9.29 13.14
C GLN A 93 -7.16 -8.09 12.71
N ALA A 94 -6.23 -8.28 11.77
CA ALA A 94 -5.37 -7.20 11.27
C ALA A 94 -6.16 -6.09 10.58
N MET A 95 -7.32 -6.42 10.02
CA MET A 95 -8.20 -5.45 9.35
C MET A 95 -9.05 -4.65 10.35
N LEU A 96 -9.11 -5.07 11.61
CA LEU A 96 -9.88 -4.34 12.63
C LEU A 96 -9.20 -3.02 12.98
N PRO A 97 -10.00 -1.95 13.25
CA PRO A 97 -9.44 -0.68 13.71
C PRO A 97 -8.66 -0.84 15.00
N MET A 98 -7.58 -0.09 15.13
CA MET A 98 -6.72 -0.02 16.32
C MET A 98 -5.86 -1.26 16.59
N TYR A 99 -5.94 -2.31 15.78
CA TYR A 99 -5.04 -3.45 15.93
C TYR A 99 -3.68 -3.16 15.30
N THR A 100 -2.60 -3.38 16.05
CA THR A 100 -1.24 -3.20 15.53
C THR A 100 -0.25 -4.07 16.30
N THR A 101 0.80 -4.52 15.61
CA THR A 101 1.97 -5.17 16.19
C THR A 101 3.18 -4.22 16.25
N GLY A 102 3.04 -2.99 15.77
CA GLY A 102 4.12 -2.00 15.65
C GLY A 102 4.35 -1.15 16.90
N GLY A 103 3.70 -1.46 18.02
CA GLY A 103 3.84 -0.70 19.26
C GLY A 103 2.96 0.55 19.31
N GLU A 104 3.16 1.36 20.34
CA GLU A 104 2.33 2.52 20.63
C GLU A 104 2.38 3.61 19.57
N GLU A 105 3.45 3.66 18.79
CA GLU A 105 3.63 4.65 17.72
C GLU A 105 2.70 4.43 16.55
N ARG A 106 2.08 3.25 16.46
CA ARG A 106 1.19 2.88 15.36
C ARG A 106 -0.26 2.94 15.83
N SER A 107 -1.08 3.62 15.07
CA SER A 107 -2.49 3.76 15.40
C SER A 107 -3.29 2.47 15.22
N GLY A 108 -2.81 1.50 14.45
CA GLY A 108 -3.57 0.31 14.09
C GLY A 108 -4.68 0.58 13.09
N MET A 109 -4.61 1.70 12.39
CA MET A 109 -5.67 2.17 11.48
C MET A 109 -5.31 2.04 10.00
N GLY A 110 -4.14 1.45 9.67
CA GLY A 110 -3.64 1.44 8.29
C GLY A 110 -4.64 0.86 7.29
N PHE A 111 -5.16 -0.34 7.52
CA PHE A 111 -6.14 -0.95 6.61
C PHE A 111 -7.48 -0.21 6.64
N THR A 112 -7.89 0.29 7.79
CA THR A 112 -9.11 1.10 7.90
C THR A 112 -9.01 2.37 7.07
N ILE A 113 -7.86 3.04 7.11
CA ILE A 113 -7.61 4.24 6.31
C ILE A 113 -7.65 3.91 4.82
N MET A 114 -6.95 2.84 4.39
CA MET A 114 -6.97 2.42 2.99
C MET A 114 -8.37 2.11 2.52
N GLU A 115 -9.16 1.40 3.32
CA GLU A 115 -10.54 1.07 2.98
C GLU A 115 -11.41 2.31 2.86
N SER A 116 -11.23 3.29 3.74
CA SER A 116 -11.99 4.54 3.71
C SER A 116 -11.65 5.42 2.52
N PHE A 117 -10.38 5.45 2.12
CA PHE A 117 -9.87 6.39 1.12
C PHE A 117 -9.89 5.83 -0.30
N MET A 118 -9.94 4.52 -0.47
CA MET A 118 -9.93 3.89 -1.77
C MET A 118 -11.31 3.30 -2.07
N ASP A 119 -11.64 3.18 -3.35
CA ASP A 119 -12.93 2.61 -3.76
C ASP A 119 -13.00 1.12 -3.44
N LYS A 120 -11.88 0.41 -3.58
CA LYS A 120 -11.78 -1.00 -3.23
C LYS A 120 -10.44 -1.30 -2.59
N LEU A 121 -10.47 -2.22 -1.64
CA LEU A 121 -9.26 -2.73 -0.98
C LEU A 121 -9.34 -4.26 -0.95
N LYS A 122 -8.27 -4.91 -1.38
CA LYS A 122 -8.13 -6.35 -1.29
C LYS A 122 -6.77 -6.67 -0.70
N VAL A 123 -6.76 -7.49 0.34
CA VAL A 123 -5.52 -7.90 1.01
C VAL A 123 -5.44 -9.42 0.96
N LYS A 124 -4.32 -9.93 0.43
CA LYS A 124 -4.00 -11.36 0.45
C LYS A 124 -2.71 -11.55 1.22
N SER A 125 -2.70 -12.47 2.16
CA SER A 125 -1.52 -12.74 2.95
C SER A 125 -1.40 -14.22 3.25
N THR A 126 -0.17 -14.72 3.21
CA THR A 126 0.15 -16.10 3.57
C THR A 126 1.27 -16.06 4.59
N PRO A 127 1.06 -16.60 5.82
CA PRO A 127 2.11 -16.62 6.83
C PRO A 127 3.40 -17.23 6.29
N GLY A 128 4.51 -16.57 6.51
CA GLY A 128 5.83 -16.99 6.04
C GLY A 128 6.13 -16.70 4.58
N LYS A 129 5.17 -16.20 3.80
CA LYS A 129 5.36 -15.94 2.36
C LYS A 129 5.19 -14.48 1.95
N GLY A 130 4.41 -13.71 2.69
CA GLY A 130 4.24 -12.30 2.42
C GLY A 130 2.80 -11.85 2.24
N THR A 131 2.65 -10.59 1.86
CA THR A 131 1.35 -9.91 1.75
C THR A 131 1.28 -9.14 0.44
N THR A 132 0.10 -9.15 -0.15
CA THR A 132 -0.21 -8.33 -1.34
C THR A 132 -1.44 -7.49 -1.04
N VAL A 133 -1.29 -6.18 -1.16
CA VAL A 133 -2.37 -5.21 -0.99
C VAL A 133 -2.71 -4.64 -2.35
N THR A 134 -3.97 -4.75 -2.75
CA THR A 134 -4.47 -4.20 -4.02
C THR A 134 -5.51 -3.13 -3.69
N MET A 135 -5.30 -1.93 -4.21
CA MET A 135 -6.20 -0.81 -4.01
C MET A 135 -6.66 -0.29 -5.37
N LEU A 136 -7.92 0.12 -5.46
CA LEU A 136 -8.49 0.69 -6.66
C LEU A 136 -9.13 2.04 -6.32
N ARG A 137 -8.87 3.02 -7.17
CA ARG A 137 -9.49 4.34 -7.04
C ARG A 137 -9.94 4.92 -8.37
#